data_a6d9469e3c632baf17d4c7181c5b8b54
#
_entry.id   a6d9469e3c632baf17d4c7181c5b8b54
#
_cell.length_a   1.000
_cell.length_b   1.000
_cell.length_c   1.000
_cell.angle_alpha   90.00
_cell.angle_beta   90.00
_cell.angle_gamma   90.00
#
_symmetry.space_group_name_H-M   'P 1'
#
loop_
_entity.id
_entity.type
_entity.pdbx_description
1 polymer ?
#
loop_
_entity_poly.entity_id
_entity_poly.type
_entity_poly.pdbx_seq_one_letter_code
_entity_poly.pdbx_strand_id
1 'polypeptide(L)'
;MRVLKFEKAGFLDELSIRELPIPTPIAGEVLVQVKAAAVNPSDVKNVLGKMHETTLPRIPGRDFAGVVVGGSDELSGQSVFGSGGNLGFGRDGSHAEFVAVPASAVLPMPRNLSFEQAAGIGVAYVTS
;
A
#
# COMPACT_ATOMS: atom_id res chain seq x y z
N MET A 1 13.08 -6.55 -2.36
CA MET A 1 11.74 -6.61 -2.99
C MET A 1 11.64 -5.68 -4.17
N ARG A 2 10.77 -5.99 -5.09
CA ARG A 2 10.48 -5.09 -6.22
C ARG A 2 9.38 -4.11 -5.83
N VAL A 3 9.57 -2.87 -6.22
CA VAL A 3 8.62 -1.79 -5.94
C VAL A 3 8.47 -0.91 -7.18
N LEU A 4 7.34 -0.21 -7.27
CA LEU A 4 7.22 0.96 -8.15
C LEU A 4 7.57 2.19 -7.32
N LYS A 5 8.40 3.06 -7.87
CA LYS A 5 8.88 4.24 -7.15
C LYS A 5 9.00 5.42 -8.08
N PHE A 6 8.71 6.62 -7.58
CA PHE A 6 8.96 7.86 -8.31
C PHE A 6 9.70 8.84 -7.41
N GLU A 7 10.68 9.52 -7.99
CA GLU A 7 11.52 10.48 -7.27
C GLU A 7 11.16 11.92 -7.58
N LYS A 8 10.48 12.13 -8.71
CA LYS A 8 9.99 13.43 -9.15
C LYS A 8 8.53 13.26 -9.56
N ALA A 9 7.72 14.26 -9.24
CA ALA A 9 6.33 14.29 -9.66
C ALA A 9 6.20 15.04 -10.99
N GLY A 10 5.13 14.76 -11.73
CA GLY A 10 4.77 15.46 -12.94
C GLY A 10 4.52 14.60 -14.15
N PHE A 11 5.17 13.44 -14.26
CA PHE A 11 5.03 12.55 -15.41
C PHE A 11 4.95 11.11 -14.97
N LEU A 12 4.11 10.31 -15.64
CA LEU A 12 4.01 8.87 -15.36
C LEU A 12 5.33 8.14 -15.68
N ASP A 13 6.12 8.67 -16.61
CA ASP A 13 7.43 8.11 -16.97
C ASP A 13 8.42 8.09 -15.79
N GLU A 14 8.18 8.88 -14.76
CA GLU A 14 9.01 8.88 -13.55
C GLU A 14 8.84 7.62 -12.71
N LEU A 15 7.75 6.87 -12.91
CA LEU A 15 7.59 5.57 -12.26
C LEU A 15 8.59 4.57 -12.84
N SER A 16 9.30 3.89 -11.97
CA SER A 16 10.23 2.82 -12.37
C SER A 16 10.18 1.68 -11.37
N ILE A 17 10.52 0.48 -11.85
CA ILE A 17 10.67 -0.69 -11.00
C ILE A 17 12.04 -0.63 -10.36
N ARG A 18 12.10 -0.72 -9.04
CA ARG A 18 13.33 -0.68 -8.25
C ARG A 18 13.41 -1.88 -7.32
N GLU A 19 14.63 -2.28 -6.99
CA GLU A 19 14.89 -3.24 -5.92
C GLU A 19 15.21 -2.48 -4.65
N LEU A 20 14.45 -2.74 -3.59
CA LEU A 20 14.65 -2.13 -2.28
C LEU A 20 14.61 -3.21 -1.19
N PRO A 21 15.23 -2.96 -0.03
CA PRO A 21 15.08 -3.87 1.11
C PRO A 21 13.62 -4.00 1.55
N ILE A 22 13.25 -5.16 2.06
CA ILE A 22 11.93 -5.35 2.68
C ILE A 22 11.87 -4.45 3.91
N PRO A 23 10.81 -3.64 4.08
CA PRO A 23 10.73 -2.75 5.23
C PRO A 23 10.64 -3.53 6.54
N THR A 24 11.18 -2.95 7.61
CA THR A 24 11.08 -3.49 8.95
C THR A 24 9.96 -2.76 9.68
N PRO A 25 8.90 -3.45 10.13
CA PRO A 25 7.84 -2.77 10.86
C PRO A 25 8.36 -2.28 12.21
N ILE A 26 7.97 -1.05 12.58
CA ILE A 26 8.26 -0.49 13.90
C ILE A 26 7.15 -0.90 14.88
N ALA A 27 7.30 -0.51 16.15
CA ALA A 27 6.30 -0.83 17.17
C ALA A 27 4.92 -0.33 16.74
N GLY A 28 3.90 -1.20 16.84
CA GLY A 28 2.54 -0.89 16.43
C GLY A 28 2.26 -1.10 14.95
N GLU A 29 3.26 -1.48 14.16
CA GLU A 29 3.09 -1.76 12.73
C GLU A 29 3.11 -3.26 12.46
N VAL A 30 2.52 -3.63 11.33
CA VAL A 30 2.63 -4.99 10.78
C VAL A 30 3.22 -4.92 9.38
N LEU A 31 3.90 -6.00 9.01
CA LEU A 31 4.41 -6.18 7.64
C LEU A 31 3.44 -7.06 6.88
N VAL A 32 2.96 -6.57 5.76
CA VAL A 32 2.02 -7.29 4.89
C VAL A 32 2.72 -7.68 3.61
N GLN A 33 2.65 -8.96 3.26
CA GLN A 33 3.03 -9.42 1.93
C GLN A 33 1.86 -9.13 1.00
N VAL A 34 2.03 -8.18 0.09
CA VAL A 34 0.97 -7.70 -0.79
C VAL A 34 0.67 -8.76 -1.85
N LYS A 35 -0.58 -9.19 -1.92
CA LYS A 35 -1.06 -10.13 -2.95
C LYS A 35 -1.80 -9.40 -4.06
N ALA A 36 -2.43 -8.28 -3.73
CA ALA A 36 -3.10 -7.42 -4.70
C ALA A 36 -3.12 -5.98 -4.19
N ALA A 37 -3.05 -5.05 -5.10
CA ALA A 37 -3.14 -3.62 -4.79
C ALA A 37 -3.91 -2.93 -5.92
N ALA A 38 -4.86 -2.07 -5.56
CA ALA A 38 -5.63 -1.36 -6.55
C ALA A 38 -4.86 -0.16 -7.09
N VAL A 39 -5.18 0.23 -8.31
CA VAL A 39 -4.73 1.49 -8.91
C VAL A 39 -5.93 2.41 -8.96
N ASN A 40 -5.86 3.51 -8.22
CA ASN A 40 -6.93 4.49 -8.13
C ASN A 40 -6.57 5.77 -8.89
N PRO A 41 -7.55 6.59 -9.29
CA PRO A 41 -7.24 7.90 -9.88
C PRO A 41 -6.34 8.75 -9.01
N SER A 42 -6.45 8.65 -7.67
CA SER A 42 -5.57 9.37 -6.75
C SER A 42 -4.11 8.93 -6.85
N ASP A 43 -3.84 7.67 -7.17
CA ASP A 43 -2.47 7.19 -7.37
C ASP A 43 -1.85 7.83 -8.61
N VAL A 44 -2.62 7.94 -9.69
CA VAL A 44 -2.18 8.62 -10.92
C VAL A 44 -1.94 10.11 -10.65
N LYS A 45 -2.86 10.77 -9.98
CA LYS A 45 -2.72 12.18 -9.60
C LYS A 45 -1.50 12.41 -8.72
N ASN A 46 -1.20 11.48 -7.83
CA ASN A 46 -0.04 11.52 -6.96
C ASN A 46 1.25 11.59 -7.79
N VAL A 47 1.42 10.67 -8.73
CA VAL A 47 2.61 10.66 -9.60
C VAL A 47 2.69 11.91 -10.47
N LEU A 48 1.54 12.44 -10.89
CA LEU A 48 1.48 13.66 -11.70
C LEU A 48 1.71 14.95 -10.90
N GLY A 49 1.92 14.84 -9.59
CA GLY A 49 2.22 15.99 -8.74
C GLY A 49 1.01 16.80 -8.29
N LYS A 50 -0.18 16.21 -8.36
CA LYS A 50 -1.43 16.89 -8.01
C LYS A 50 -1.89 16.67 -6.58
N MET A 51 -1.10 15.92 -5.79
CA MET A 51 -1.39 15.64 -4.38
C MET A 51 -0.37 16.36 -3.51
N HIS A 52 -0.85 17.21 -2.61
CA HIS A 52 0.01 18.09 -1.80
C HIS A 52 0.70 17.36 -0.63
N GLU A 53 0.13 16.25 -0.18
CA GLU A 53 0.62 15.51 0.99
C GLU A 53 1.84 14.64 0.69
N THR A 54 2.19 14.51 -0.59
CA THR A 54 3.23 13.56 -1.00
C THR A 54 4.62 14.11 -0.72
N THR A 55 5.43 13.31 -0.03
CA THR A 55 6.87 13.56 0.13
C THR A 55 7.63 12.60 -0.78
N LEU A 56 8.68 13.11 -1.43
CA LEU A 56 9.47 12.35 -2.42
C LEU A 56 10.84 11.97 -1.87
N PRO A 57 11.44 10.87 -2.29
CA PRO A 57 10.91 9.85 -3.20
C PRO A 57 9.81 9.02 -2.56
N ARG A 58 8.95 8.37 -3.37
CA ARG A 58 7.77 7.69 -2.84
C ARG A 58 7.39 6.46 -3.65
N ILE A 59 6.88 5.44 -2.96
CA ILE A 59 6.17 4.30 -3.55
C ILE A 59 4.68 4.64 -3.49
N PRO A 60 3.96 4.69 -4.62
CA PRO A 60 2.54 4.98 -4.60
C PRO A 60 1.71 3.79 -4.16
N GLY A 61 0.40 3.96 -4.10
CA GLY A 61 -0.57 2.91 -3.79
C GLY A 61 -1.21 3.13 -2.42
N ARG A 62 -2.54 3.12 -2.40
CA ARG A 62 -3.33 3.39 -1.19
C ARG A 62 -4.12 2.20 -0.70
N ASP A 63 -4.33 1.19 -1.55
CA ASP A 63 -5.11 0.00 -1.23
C ASP A 63 -4.27 -1.25 -1.35
N PHE A 64 -4.51 -2.20 -0.48
CA PHE A 64 -3.84 -3.49 -0.56
C PHE A 64 -4.71 -4.61 0.01
N ALA A 65 -4.40 -5.82 -0.39
CA ALA A 65 -4.82 -7.04 0.27
C ALA A 65 -3.65 -8.02 0.27
N GLY A 66 -3.47 -8.72 1.35
CA GLY A 66 -2.35 -9.61 1.47
C GLY A 66 -2.35 -10.38 2.78
N VAL A 67 -1.19 -10.90 3.15
CA VAL A 67 -1.01 -11.73 4.33
C VAL A 67 -0.02 -11.07 5.28
N VAL A 68 -0.35 -11.00 6.56
CA VAL A 68 0.57 -10.49 7.58
C VAL A 68 1.70 -11.49 7.77
N VAL A 69 2.93 -11.03 7.61
CA VAL A 69 4.13 -11.86 7.72
C VAL A 69 5.09 -11.39 8.81
N GLY A 70 4.81 -10.29 9.48
CA GLY A 70 5.66 -9.78 10.56
C GLY A 70 5.01 -8.69 11.37
N GLY A 71 5.65 -8.31 12.47
CA GLY A 71 5.24 -7.21 13.34
C GLY A 71 4.21 -7.57 14.41
N SER A 72 3.50 -8.68 14.28
CA SER A 72 2.51 -9.12 15.25
C SER A 72 2.35 -10.62 15.18
N ASP A 73 2.60 -11.31 16.29
CA ASP A 73 2.39 -12.76 16.36
C ASP A 73 0.91 -13.11 16.28
N GLU A 74 0.06 -12.28 16.83
CA GLU A 74 -1.39 -12.48 16.84
C GLU A 74 -1.98 -12.43 15.43
N LEU A 75 -1.50 -11.51 14.59
CA LEU A 75 -2.03 -11.33 13.24
C LEU A 75 -1.27 -12.13 12.19
N SER A 76 -0.11 -12.70 12.54
CA SER A 76 0.74 -13.42 11.59
C SER A 76 0.00 -14.54 10.87
N GLY A 77 0.11 -14.58 9.56
CA GLY A 77 -0.57 -15.57 8.72
C GLY A 77 -2.00 -15.22 8.33
N GLN A 78 -2.56 -14.13 8.87
CA GLN A 78 -3.93 -13.76 8.54
C GLN A 78 -3.98 -13.00 7.21
N SER A 79 -5.04 -13.28 6.44
CA SER A 79 -5.36 -12.52 5.24
C SER A 79 -6.07 -11.23 5.65
N VAL A 80 -5.55 -10.10 5.19
CA VAL A 80 -6.02 -8.77 5.58
C VAL A 80 -6.14 -7.87 4.36
N PHE A 81 -6.88 -6.77 4.52
CA PHE A 81 -6.90 -5.70 3.55
C PHE A 81 -6.89 -4.36 4.27
N GLY A 82 -6.52 -3.31 3.55
CA GLY A 82 -6.46 -1.98 4.14
C GLY A 82 -6.38 -0.89 3.09
N SER A 83 -6.53 0.35 3.54
CA SER A 83 -6.58 1.50 2.65
C SER A 83 -6.42 2.80 3.42
N GLY A 84 -6.09 3.87 2.69
CA GLY A 84 -6.26 5.23 3.15
C GLY A 84 -5.13 5.79 3.99
N GLY A 85 -5.47 6.76 4.81
CA GLY A 85 -4.49 7.50 5.58
C GLY A 85 -3.48 8.21 4.68
N ASN A 86 -2.22 8.22 5.10
CA ASN A 86 -1.13 8.78 4.31
C ASN A 86 -0.39 7.74 3.44
N LEU A 87 -0.95 6.52 3.31
CA LEU A 87 -0.34 5.46 2.53
C LEU A 87 -0.21 5.88 1.07
N GLY A 88 0.99 5.79 0.52
CA GLY A 88 1.30 6.23 -0.83
C GLY A 88 1.60 7.72 -0.96
N PHE A 89 1.43 8.50 0.10
CA PHE A 89 1.69 9.94 0.12
C PHE A 89 2.84 10.27 1.08
N GLY A 90 2.57 10.36 2.36
CA GLY A 90 3.57 10.64 3.38
C GLY A 90 4.34 9.41 3.84
N ARG A 91 3.88 8.22 3.51
CA ARG A 91 4.60 6.97 3.71
C ARG A 91 4.49 6.11 2.48
N ASP A 92 5.43 5.17 2.34
CA ASP A 92 5.46 4.29 1.17
C ASP A 92 4.23 3.40 1.11
N GLY A 93 3.69 3.25 -0.10
CA GLY A 93 2.42 2.62 -0.35
C GLY A 93 2.50 1.18 -0.80
N SER A 94 1.40 0.73 -1.37
CA SER A 94 1.13 -0.68 -1.63
C SER A 94 1.60 -1.20 -2.98
N HIS A 95 2.13 -0.34 -3.86
CA HIS A 95 2.68 -0.79 -5.15
C HIS A 95 4.08 -1.38 -4.95
N ALA A 96 4.16 -2.38 -4.10
CA ALA A 96 5.38 -3.07 -3.69
C ALA A 96 5.02 -4.50 -3.28
N GLU A 97 6.03 -5.35 -3.16
CA GLU A 97 5.80 -6.74 -2.73
C GLU A 97 5.44 -6.82 -1.24
N PHE A 98 5.95 -5.88 -0.44
CA PHE A 98 5.68 -5.81 1.01
C PHE A 98 5.40 -4.36 1.39
N VAL A 99 4.54 -4.18 2.37
CA VAL A 99 4.24 -2.85 2.92
C VAL A 99 4.16 -2.93 4.44
N ALA A 100 4.74 -1.93 5.12
CA ALA A 100 4.62 -1.80 6.58
C ALA A 100 3.55 -0.75 6.89
N VAL A 101 2.55 -1.14 7.67
CA VAL A 101 1.40 -0.29 7.98
C VAL A 101 1.04 -0.41 9.46
N PRO A 102 0.40 0.62 10.05
CA PRO A 102 -0.11 0.47 11.41
C PRO A 102 -1.05 -0.72 11.53
N ALA A 103 -0.96 -1.46 12.62
CA ALA A 103 -1.85 -2.60 12.85
C ALA A 103 -3.32 -2.20 12.84
N SER A 104 -3.62 -0.96 13.23
CA SER A 104 -4.98 -0.41 13.20
C SER A 104 -5.51 -0.15 11.79
N ALA A 105 -4.64 -0.17 10.78
CA ALA A 105 -5.02 0.09 9.39
C ALA A 105 -5.40 -1.16 8.61
N VAL A 106 -5.28 -2.35 9.21
CA VAL A 106 -5.63 -3.61 8.55
C VAL A 106 -6.91 -4.17 9.13
N LEU A 107 -7.71 -4.78 8.26
CA LEU A 107 -8.95 -5.47 8.64
C LEU A 107 -8.89 -6.91 8.16
N PRO A 108 -9.49 -7.86 8.90
CA PRO A 108 -9.59 -9.23 8.43
C PRO A 108 -10.31 -9.29 7.10
N MET A 109 -9.77 -10.06 6.16
CA MET A 109 -10.39 -10.21 4.85
C MET A 109 -11.55 -11.18 4.94
N PRO A 110 -12.74 -10.84 4.38
CA PRO A 110 -13.85 -11.79 4.31
C PRO A 110 -13.46 -13.05 3.52
N ARG A 111 -13.92 -14.21 3.97
CA ARG A 111 -13.54 -15.50 3.36
C ARG A 111 -14.01 -15.67 1.93
N ASN A 112 -15.09 -15.00 1.55
CA ASN A 112 -15.67 -15.11 0.22
C ASN A 112 -15.11 -14.12 -0.78
N LEU A 113 -14.09 -13.34 -0.41
CA LEU A 113 -13.45 -12.40 -1.31
C LEU A 113 -12.06 -12.90 -1.70
N SER A 114 -11.68 -12.67 -2.95
CA SER A 114 -10.29 -12.82 -3.40
C SER A 114 -9.47 -11.62 -2.92
N PHE A 115 -8.14 -11.74 -2.99
CA PHE A 115 -7.27 -10.60 -2.70
C PHE A 115 -7.56 -9.41 -3.62
N GLU A 116 -7.78 -9.69 -4.90
CA GLU A 116 -8.09 -8.66 -5.90
C GLU A 116 -9.38 -7.92 -5.56
N GLN A 117 -10.42 -8.65 -5.15
CA GLN A 117 -11.69 -8.05 -4.74
C GLN A 117 -11.51 -7.20 -3.48
N ALA A 118 -10.80 -7.73 -2.48
CA ALA A 118 -10.58 -7.02 -1.22
C ALA A 118 -9.75 -5.76 -1.43
N ALA A 119 -8.72 -5.80 -2.26
CA ALA A 119 -7.90 -4.63 -2.56
C ALA A 119 -8.69 -3.54 -3.26
N GLY A 120 -9.73 -3.89 -4.02
CA GLY A 120 -10.56 -2.93 -4.72
C GLY A 120 -11.61 -2.23 -3.87
N ILE A 121 -11.82 -2.65 -2.63
CA ILE A 121 -12.85 -2.06 -1.76
C ILE A 121 -12.43 -0.69 -1.22
N GLY A 122 -11.16 -0.53 -0.84
CA GLY A 122 -10.67 0.54 0.01
C GLY A 122 -11.04 1.95 -0.42
N VAL A 123 -10.17 2.62 -1.20
CA VAL A 123 -10.39 4.03 -1.57
C VAL A 123 -11.69 4.22 -2.35
N ALA A 124 -11.99 3.35 -3.30
CA ALA A 124 -13.17 3.48 -4.13
C ALA A 124 -14.47 3.39 -3.30
N TYR A 125 -14.52 2.50 -2.33
CA TYR A 125 -15.71 2.28 -1.51
C TYR A 125 -15.89 3.33 -0.42
N VAL A 126 -14.80 3.69 0.25
CA VAL A 126 -14.85 4.69 1.33
C VAL A 126 -15.14 6.07 0.76
N THR A 127 -14.66 6.38 -0.44
CA THR A 127 -14.91 7.66 -1.11
C THR A 127 -16.36 7.75 -1.63
N SER A 128 -16.96 6.63 -1.94
CA SER A 128 -18.36 6.59 -2.37
C SER A 128 -19.29 6.83 -1.21
#